data_a456fa4cb72d0fa947a8726dbe5daabd
#
_entry.id   a456fa4cb72d0fa947a8726dbe5daabd
#
_cell.length_a   1.000
_cell.length_b   1.000
_cell.length_c   1.000
_cell.angle_alpha   90.00
_cell.angle_beta   90.00
_cell.angle_gamma   90.00
#
_symmetry.space_group_name_H-M   'P 1'
#
loop_
_entity.id
_entity.type
_entity.pdbx_description
1 polymer ?
#
loop_
_entity_poly.entity_id
_entity_poly.type
_entity_poly.pdbx_seq_one_letter_code
_entity_poly.pdbx_strand_id
1 'polypeptide(L)'
;MAIFLTGSSGYIGAHVAANLLERYRDPLNVLVRAKDAHEAEVRLWRALQLHLDFPKFESYLRSRIHIFRGDLRASQFGLSDEEYGRLVYSSDSIVHCAASLNRKSEKTCLNTNLRGTLEVVQLGVHANNHHGLRRISHVSTVAVAGVRENEVVTEDKAIDWERSDYDPYARTKKFCEHMIRQLLPDVPRTLFRPSIVLGDSRYAATTQFDMVKAFAFLARLPVLPFRPDDKVDIVNVDFVADAIATLHQKDQPRHDTYHLSAGTGSETFRQLTESLAAAQNQRRPIFMSGLERPFTSTVNVLSNWKGSLGYGASLMKVFMPYLVWNTVFDNTRVTTEDRKSVV
;
A
#
# COMPACT_ATOMS: atom_id res chain seq x y z
N MET A 1 4.80 -12.84 -22.52
CA MET A 1 4.51 -11.43 -22.23
C MET A 1 4.90 -11.10 -20.80
N ALA A 2 4.88 -9.85 -20.38
CA ALA A 2 5.41 -9.42 -19.09
C ALA A 2 4.32 -8.79 -18.21
N ILE A 3 4.53 -8.77 -16.90
CA ILE A 3 3.71 -8.01 -15.96
C ILE A 3 4.24 -6.58 -15.88
N PHE A 4 3.43 -5.58 -16.18
CA PHE A 4 3.79 -4.19 -15.93
C PHE A 4 3.58 -3.85 -14.45
N LEU A 5 4.66 -3.56 -13.73
CA LEU A 5 4.66 -3.24 -12.32
C LEU A 5 5.05 -1.78 -12.08
N THR A 6 4.15 -0.98 -11.54
CA THR A 6 4.48 0.35 -11.04
C THR A 6 4.74 0.31 -9.54
N GLY A 7 5.62 1.18 -9.06
CA GLY A 7 5.95 1.26 -7.64
C GLY A 7 6.89 0.16 -7.13
N SER A 8 7.61 -0.53 -8.02
CA SER A 8 8.59 -1.58 -7.72
C SER A 8 9.70 -1.15 -6.75
N SER A 9 9.99 0.14 -6.66
CA SER A 9 10.95 0.70 -5.69
C SER A 9 10.31 1.17 -4.38
N GLY A 10 9.02 1.01 -4.20
CA GLY A 10 8.29 1.29 -2.96
C GLY A 10 8.21 0.07 -2.04
N TYR A 11 7.76 0.27 -0.80
CA TYR A 11 7.74 -0.79 0.22
C TYR A 11 6.95 -2.04 -0.22
N ILE A 12 5.66 -1.91 -0.50
CA ILE A 12 4.82 -3.04 -0.95
C ILE A 12 5.29 -3.55 -2.32
N GLY A 13 5.57 -2.63 -3.27
CA GLY A 13 5.91 -3.01 -4.63
C GLY A 13 7.23 -3.79 -4.74
N ALA A 14 8.22 -3.53 -3.87
CA ALA A 14 9.46 -4.31 -3.82
C ALA A 14 9.21 -5.76 -3.36
N HIS A 15 8.37 -5.95 -2.33
CA HIS A 15 7.98 -7.28 -1.87
C HIS A 15 7.19 -8.04 -2.93
N VAL A 16 6.26 -7.35 -3.63
CA VAL A 16 5.50 -7.95 -4.75
C VAL A 16 6.44 -8.32 -5.90
N ALA A 17 7.39 -7.44 -6.27
CA ALA A 17 8.37 -7.74 -7.31
C ALA A 17 9.21 -8.97 -6.95
N ALA A 18 9.70 -9.05 -5.72
CA ALA A 18 10.47 -10.20 -5.24
C ALA A 18 9.64 -11.50 -5.31
N ASN A 19 8.39 -11.48 -4.81
CA ASN A 19 7.51 -12.66 -4.88
C ASN A 19 7.22 -13.10 -6.31
N LEU A 20 6.98 -12.16 -7.24
CA LEU A 20 6.77 -12.47 -8.66
C LEU A 20 8.02 -13.08 -9.30
N LEU A 21 9.20 -12.54 -9.01
CA LEU A 21 10.47 -13.07 -9.53
C LEU A 21 10.84 -14.44 -8.96
N GLU A 22 10.57 -14.67 -7.68
CA GLU A 22 10.98 -15.90 -6.99
C GLU A 22 10.02 -17.07 -7.21
N ARG A 23 8.73 -16.81 -7.34
CA ARG A 23 7.71 -17.85 -7.35
C ARG A 23 7.10 -18.10 -8.74
N TYR A 24 7.23 -17.14 -9.65
CA TYR A 24 6.64 -17.19 -10.98
C TYR A 24 7.70 -16.97 -12.05
N ARG A 25 7.35 -17.22 -13.32
CA ARG A 25 8.30 -17.14 -14.45
C ARG A 25 8.14 -15.91 -15.31
N ASP A 26 7.10 -15.12 -15.10
CA ASP A 26 6.81 -13.96 -15.92
C ASP A 26 7.89 -12.89 -15.80
N PRO A 27 8.31 -12.27 -16.93
CA PRO A 27 9.14 -11.07 -16.90
C PRO A 27 8.38 -9.90 -16.28
N LEU A 28 9.13 -8.94 -15.75
CA LEU A 28 8.59 -7.71 -15.19
C LEU A 28 9.02 -6.51 -16.04
N ASN A 29 8.06 -5.75 -16.54
CA ASN A 29 8.25 -4.40 -17.03
C ASN A 29 8.08 -3.45 -15.84
N VAL A 30 9.13 -2.77 -15.39
CA VAL A 30 9.08 -1.92 -14.19
C VAL A 30 9.23 -0.45 -14.55
N LEU A 31 8.33 0.40 -14.07
CA LEU A 31 8.44 1.85 -14.22
C LEU A 31 9.27 2.40 -13.07
N VAL A 32 10.42 2.99 -13.38
CA VAL A 32 11.35 3.56 -12.40
C VAL A 32 11.65 5.01 -12.75
N ARG A 33 11.42 5.91 -11.80
CA ARG A 33 11.77 7.32 -11.95
C ARG A 33 13.27 7.50 -11.68
N ALA A 34 14.04 7.78 -12.74
CA ALA A 34 15.47 7.98 -12.67
C ALA A 34 15.97 8.88 -13.81
N LYS A 35 17.08 9.57 -13.62
CA LYS A 35 17.70 10.44 -14.64
C LYS A 35 18.43 9.63 -15.73
N ASP A 36 18.98 8.48 -15.36
CA ASP A 36 19.73 7.59 -16.26
C ASP A 36 19.50 6.11 -15.88
N ALA A 37 20.05 5.21 -16.70
CA ALA A 37 19.90 3.77 -16.52
C ALA A 37 20.55 3.29 -15.22
N HIS A 38 21.73 3.79 -14.90
CA HIS A 38 22.47 3.42 -13.70
C HIS A 38 21.68 3.79 -12.41
N GLU A 39 21.15 5.02 -12.35
CA GLU A 39 20.30 5.41 -11.21
C GLU A 39 19.07 4.52 -11.09
N ALA A 40 18.46 4.12 -12.21
CA ALA A 40 17.30 3.22 -12.19
C ALA A 40 17.64 1.86 -11.61
N GLU A 41 18.74 1.26 -12.04
CA GLU A 41 19.25 -0.01 -11.51
C GLU A 41 19.60 0.06 -10.04
N VAL A 42 20.35 1.09 -9.62
CA VAL A 42 20.71 1.32 -8.20
C VAL A 42 19.45 1.50 -7.34
N ARG A 43 18.46 2.22 -7.84
CA ARG A 43 17.20 2.44 -7.12
C ARG A 43 16.42 1.15 -6.97
N LEU A 44 16.36 0.33 -8.01
CA LEU A 44 15.70 -0.96 -7.97
C LEU A 44 16.45 -1.95 -7.05
N TRP A 45 17.79 -1.99 -7.14
CA TRP A 45 18.61 -2.79 -6.23
C TRP A 45 18.38 -2.43 -4.76
N ARG A 46 18.40 -1.14 -4.42
CA ARG A 46 18.13 -0.68 -3.04
C ARG A 46 16.77 -1.13 -2.51
N ALA A 47 15.79 -1.29 -3.37
CA ALA A 47 14.48 -1.78 -2.98
C ALA A 47 14.44 -3.30 -2.81
N LEU A 48 15.18 -4.05 -3.62
CA LEU A 48 15.15 -5.51 -3.66
C LEU A 48 16.21 -6.19 -2.80
N GLN A 49 17.25 -5.47 -2.33
CA GLN A 49 18.38 -6.04 -1.57
C GLN A 49 17.99 -6.72 -0.24
N LEU A 50 16.80 -6.45 0.29
CA LEU A 50 16.26 -7.16 1.47
C LEU A 50 15.71 -8.55 1.11
N HIS A 51 15.49 -8.82 -0.17
CA HIS A 51 14.83 -10.03 -0.67
C HIS A 51 15.73 -10.90 -1.52
N LEU A 52 16.68 -10.29 -2.24
CA LEU A 52 17.57 -10.93 -3.19
C LEU A 52 19.01 -10.62 -2.84
N ASP A 53 19.92 -11.58 -3.03
CA ASP A 53 21.34 -11.27 -3.10
C ASP A 53 21.68 -10.60 -4.44
N PHE A 54 22.86 -9.96 -4.51
CA PHE A 54 23.25 -9.18 -5.68
C PHE A 54 23.42 -10.04 -6.95
N PRO A 55 24.05 -11.23 -6.93
CA PRO A 55 24.16 -12.09 -8.11
C PRO A 55 22.79 -12.48 -8.68
N LYS A 56 21.83 -12.77 -7.83
CA LYS A 56 20.46 -13.14 -8.22
C LYS A 56 19.72 -11.94 -8.82
N PHE A 57 19.84 -10.78 -8.20
CA PHE A 57 19.30 -9.52 -8.75
C PHE A 57 19.88 -9.23 -10.13
N GLU A 58 21.21 -9.33 -10.30
CA GLU A 58 21.87 -9.12 -11.59
C GLU A 58 21.40 -10.12 -12.67
N SER A 59 21.22 -11.37 -12.29
CA SER A 59 20.67 -12.40 -13.18
C SER A 59 19.26 -12.03 -13.64
N TYR A 60 18.39 -11.59 -12.75
CA TYR A 60 17.03 -11.16 -13.09
C TYR A 60 17.03 -9.89 -13.93
N LEU A 61 17.91 -8.94 -13.63
CA LEU A 61 18.04 -7.70 -14.41
C LEU A 61 18.39 -7.98 -15.87
N ARG A 62 19.25 -8.99 -16.11
CA ARG A 62 19.66 -9.39 -17.47
C ARG A 62 18.60 -10.20 -18.21
N SER A 63 17.75 -10.94 -17.52
CA SER A 63 16.89 -11.96 -18.14
C SER A 63 15.39 -11.72 -18.01
N ARG A 64 14.94 -11.03 -16.96
CA ARG A 64 13.53 -10.96 -16.61
C ARG A 64 13.01 -9.59 -16.22
N ILE A 65 13.87 -8.60 -15.97
CA ILE A 65 13.45 -7.26 -15.58
C ILE A 65 13.75 -6.31 -16.73
N HIS A 66 12.72 -5.63 -17.23
CA HIS A 66 12.85 -4.57 -18.22
C HIS A 66 12.49 -3.24 -17.57
N ILE A 67 13.46 -2.35 -17.45
CA ILE A 67 13.29 -1.04 -16.81
C ILE A 67 12.83 -0.01 -17.85
N PHE A 68 11.67 0.59 -17.60
CA PHE A 68 11.18 1.78 -18.29
C PHE A 68 11.42 2.99 -17.38
N ARG A 69 12.23 3.94 -17.85
CA ARG A 69 12.58 5.15 -17.10
C ARG A 69 11.55 6.23 -17.32
N GLY A 70 10.60 6.37 -16.39
CA GLY A 70 9.51 7.31 -16.56
C GLY A 70 8.95 7.82 -15.24
N ASP A 71 8.02 8.76 -15.36
CA ASP A 71 7.30 9.35 -14.22
C ASP A 71 5.81 9.09 -14.38
N LEU A 72 5.20 8.46 -13.40
CA LEU A 72 3.76 8.16 -13.36
C LEU A 72 2.88 9.40 -13.58
N ARG A 73 3.39 10.61 -13.30
CA ARG A 73 2.64 11.88 -13.43
C ARG A 73 2.69 12.47 -14.83
N ALA A 74 3.54 11.96 -15.71
CA ALA A 74 3.69 12.45 -17.07
C ALA A 74 2.81 11.64 -18.04
N SER A 75 2.33 12.28 -19.10
CA SER A 75 1.62 11.59 -20.17
C SER A 75 2.49 10.49 -20.76
N GLN A 76 1.90 9.31 -21.00
CA GLN A 76 2.62 8.11 -21.43
C GLN A 76 3.85 7.81 -20.55
N PHE A 77 3.77 8.17 -19.26
CA PHE A 77 4.88 8.07 -18.29
C PHE A 77 6.13 8.90 -18.66
N GLY A 78 6.05 9.80 -19.64
CA GLY A 78 7.18 10.54 -20.20
C GLY A 78 8.13 9.69 -21.04
N LEU A 79 7.68 8.55 -21.50
CA LEU A 79 8.39 7.67 -22.44
C LEU A 79 8.28 8.21 -23.87
N SER A 80 9.23 7.87 -24.74
CA SER A 80 9.08 8.07 -26.16
C SER A 80 7.95 7.20 -26.72
N ASP A 81 7.40 7.56 -27.89
CA ASP A 81 6.34 6.77 -28.53
C ASP A 81 6.78 5.32 -28.79
N GLU A 82 8.06 5.11 -29.14
CA GLU A 82 8.65 3.80 -29.34
C GLU A 82 8.70 3.00 -28.03
N GLU A 83 9.19 3.60 -26.95
CA GLU A 83 9.27 2.95 -25.62
C GLU A 83 7.87 2.67 -25.07
N TYR A 84 6.94 3.60 -25.22
CA TYR A 84 5.55 3.41 -24.81
C TYR A 84 4.88 2.29 -25.61
N GLY A 85 5.05 2.28 -26.94
CA GLY A 85 4.58 1.19 -27.81
C GLY A 85 5.15 -0.16 -27.38
N ARG A 86 6.47 -0.23 -27.11
CA ARG A 86 7.12 -1.45 -26.62
C ARG A 86 6.50 -1.90 -25.28
N LEU A 87 6.21 -0.96 -24.37
CA LEU A 87 5.58 -1.27 -23.08
C LEU A 87 4.16 -1.83 -23.30
N VAL A 88 3.35 -1.23 -24.16
CA VAL A 88 2.01 -1.69 -24.54
C VAL A 88 2.06 -3.12 -25.06
N TYR A 89 2.90 -3.38 -26.08
CA TYR A 89 2.95 -4.68 -26.75
C TYR A 89 3.54 -5.81 -25.91
N SER A 90 4.43 -5.49 -24.96
CA SER A 90 5.09 -6.50 -24.12
C SER A 90 4.34 -6.85 -22.83
N SER A 91 3.35 -6.03 -22.43
CA SER A 91 2.66 -6.20 -21.13
C SER A 91 1.29 -6.85 -21.30
N ASP A 92 1.12 -8.04 -20.71
CA ASP A 92 -0.18 -8.76 -20.72
C ASP A 92 -1.00 -8.54 -19.46
N SER A 93 -0.40 -8.01 -18.42
CA SER A 93 -1.08 -7.72 -17.17
C SER A 93 -0.41 -6.57 -16.42
N ILE A 94 -1.13 -5.97 -15.50
CA ILE A 94 -0.68 -4.77 -14.77
C ILE A 94 -0.83 -4.99 -13.26
N VAL A 95 0.24 -4.69 -12.50
CA VAL A 95 0.18 -4.52 -11.04
C VAL A 95 0.52 -3.08 -10.70
N HIS A 96 -0.47 -2.32 -10.27
CA HIS A 96 -0.33 -0.91 -9.96
C HIS A 96 -0.20 -0.67 -8.46
N CYS A 97 1.06 -0.61 -7.95
CA CYS A 97 1.38 -0.34 -6.55
C CYS A 97 1.78 1.12 -6.29
N ALA A 98 2.16 1.88 -7.32
CA ALA A 98 2.66 3.23 -7.16
C ALA A 98 1.58 4.17 -6.60
N ALA A 99 1.92 4.89 -5.54
CA ALA A 99 1.08 5.93 -4.96
C ALA A 99 1.92 6.93 -4.16
N SER A 100 1.41 8.15 -4.03
CA SER A 100 1.88 9.11 -3.03
C SER A 100 1.11 8.90 -1.73
N LEU A 101 1.83 8.74 -0.64
CA LEU A 101 1.28 8.69 0.72
C LEU A 101 1.26 10.07 1.38
N ASN A 102 1.43 11.15 0.63
CA ASN A 102 1.44 12.51 1.17
C ASN A 102 0.02 12.97 1.53
N ARG A 103 -0.47 12.55 2.68
CA ARG A 103 -1.81 12.86 3.20
C ARG A 103 -2.06 14.36 3.43
N LYS A 104 -0.99 15.17 3.48
CA LYS A 104 -1.08 16.62 3.72
C LYS A 104 -1.24 17.44 2.43
N SER A 105 -0.91 16.86 1.26
CA SER A 105 -0.93 17.57 -0.01
C SER A 105 -1.93 16.96 -0.97
N GLU A 106 -3.09 17.57 -1.07
CA GLU A 106 -4.12 17.19 -2.05
C GLU A 106 -3.57 17.24 -3.49
N LYS A 107 -2.85 18.32 -3.84
CA LYS A 107 -2.21 18.45 -5.17
C LYS A 107 -1.28 17.29 -5.48
N THR A 108 -0.49 16.83 -4.52
CA THR A 108 0.41 15.70 -4.72
C THR A 108 -0.36 14.39 -4.89
N CYS A 109 -1.40 14.18 -4.08
CA CYS A 109 -2.27 13.01 -4.21
C CYS A 109 -3.01 13.01 -5.56
N LEU A 110 -3.59 14.12 -5.98
CA LEU A 110 -4.25 14.24 -7.28
C LEU A 110 -3.30 13.95 -8.43
N ASN A 111 -2.12 14.56 -8.44
CA ASN A 111 -1.18 14.37 -9.55
C ASN A 111 -0.57 12.96 -9.59
N THR A 112 -0.24 12.37 -8.44
CA THR A 112 0.43 11.06 -8.43
C THR A 112 -0.58 9.92 -8.43
N ASN A 113 -1.62 10.00 -7.59
CA ASN A 113 -2.56 8.89 -7.46
C ASN A 113 -3.58 8.92 -8.60
N LEU A 114 -4.34 10.02 -8.75
CA LEU A 114 -5.44 10.03 -9.70
C LEU A 114 -4.94 10.11 -11.15
N ARG A 115 -4.12 11.12 -11.50
CA ARG A 115 -3.55 11.24 -12.85
C ARG A 115 -2.65 10.07 -13.19
N GLY A 116 -1.80 9.64 -12.25
CA GLY A 116 -0.94 8.48 -12.49
C GLY A 116 -1.72 7.19 -12.71
N THR A 117 -2.82 6.98 -12.00
CA THR A 117 -3.70 5.84 -12.26
C THR A 117 -4.39 5.98 -13.63
N LEU A 118 -4.75 7.19 -14.07
CA LEU A 118 -5.30 7.41 -15.41
C LEU A 118 -4.31 6.99 -16.50
N GLU A 119 -3.03 7.34 -16.39
CA GLU A 119 -1.99 6.89 -17.33
C GLU A 119 -1.87 5.36 -17.37
N VAL A 120 -1.96 4.70 -16.21
CA VAL A 120 -1.96 3.23 -16.13
C VAL A 120 -3.22 2.63 -16.77
N VAL A 121 -4.38 3.26 -16.59
CA VAL A 121 -5.64 2.86 -17.25
C VAL A 121 -5.53 3.02 -18.76
N GLN A 122 -4.97 4.14 -19.26
CA GLN A 122 -4.77 4.35 -20.68
C GLN A 122 -3.83 3.29 -21.29
N LEU A 123 -2.73 2.96 -20.62
CA LEU A 123 -1.90 1.81 -21.03
C LEU A 123 -2.71 0.53 -21.09
N GLY A 124 -3.53 0.27 -20.07
CA GLY A 124 -4.41 -0.91 -20.03
C GLY A 124 -5.41 -0.95 -21.18
N VAL A 125 -6.01 0.19 -21.54
CA VAL A 125 -6.90 0.31 -22.72
C VAL A 125 -6.14 0.01 -24.01
N HIS A 126 -4.96 0.58 -24.19
CA HIS A 126 -4.15 0.34 -25.39
C HIS A 126 -3.73 -1.14 -25.49
N ALA A 127 -3.23 -1.74 -24.41
CA ALA A 127 -2.85 -3.16 -24.40
C ALA A 127 -4.07 -4.07 -24.67
N ASN A 128 -5.22 -3.77 -24.03
CA ASN A 128 -6.44 -4.55 -24.22
C ASN A 128 -6.94 -4.50 -25.66
N ASN A 129 -6.88 -3.33 -26.29
CA ASN A 129 -7.30 -3.17 -27.69
C ASN A 129 -6.34 -3.85 -28.69
N HIS A 130 -5.07 -4.01 -28.32
CA HIS A 130 -4.07 -4.62 -29.21
C HIS A 130 -4.02 -6.15 -29.16
N HIS A 131 -4.02 -6.72 -27.93
CA HIS A 131 -3.80 -8.17 -27.79
C HIS A 131 -4.61 -8.79 -26.62
N GLY A 132 -5.44 -7.99 -25.97
CA GLY A 132 -6.12 -8.38 -24.75
C GLY A 132 -5.24 -8.18 -23.51
N LEU A 133 -5.85 -7.72 -22.42
CA LEU A 133 -5.19 -7.56 -21.14
C LEU A 133 -5.73 -8.62 -20.16
N ARG A 134 -4.88 -9.53 -19.74
CA ARG A 134 -5.24 -10.64 -18.83
C ARG A 134 -5.83 -10.14 -17.51
N ARG A 135 -5.25 -9.08 -16.94
CA ARG A 135 -5.70 -8.51 -15.66
C ARG A 135 -5.05 -7.17 -15.33
N ILE A 136 -5.81 -6.33 -14.64
CA ILE A 136 -5.28 -5.21 -13.88
C ILE A 136 -5.47 -5.44 -12.38
N SER A 137 -4.38 -5.43 -11.62
CA SER A 137 -4.36 -5.47 -10.15
C SER A 137 -3.98 -4.11 -9.60
N HIS A 138 -4.83 -3.50 -8.77
CA HIS A 138 -4.58 -2.18 -8.20
C HIS A 138 -4.48 -2.26 -6.67
N VAL A 139 -3.39 -1.74 -6.14
CA VAL A 139 -3.20 -1.62 -4.70
C VAL A 139 -3.84 -0.32 -4.21
N SER A 140 -5.01 -0.48 -3.60
CA SER A 140 -5.81 0.58 -2.97
C SER A 140 -5.49 0.66 -1.47
N THR A 141 -6.50 0.83 -0.63
CA THR A 141 -6.41 0.88 0.84
C THR A 141 -7.79 0.67 1.46
N VAL A 142 -7.86 0.11 2.67
CA VAL A 142 -9.13 0.07 3.44
C VAL A 142 -9.67 1.47 3.74
N ALA A 143 -8.81 2.49 3.73
CA ALA A 143 -9.19 3.89 3.98
C ALA A 143 -10.22 4.45 2.97
N VAL A 144 -10.44 3.80 1.82
CA VAL A 144 -11.52 4.17 0.87
C VAL A 144 -12.91 4.06 1.50
N ALA A 145 -13.04 3.35 2.61
CA ALA A 145 -14.28 3.23 3.37
C ALA A 145 -14.73 4.54 4.02
N GLY A 146 -13.83 5.54 4.12
CA GLY A 146 -14.11 6.76 4.86
C GLY A 146 -14.24 6.52 6.36
N VAL A 147 -14.72 7.52 7.07
CA VAL A 147 -14.88 7.46 8.53
C VAL A 147 -15.95 6.43 8.90
N ARG A 148 -15.53 5.42 9.66
CA ARG A 148 -16.37 4.34 10.20
C ARG A 148 -16.10 4.21 11.69
N GLU A 149 -17.11 4.21 12.51
CA GLU A 149 -16.95 4.14 13.96
C GLU A 149 -17.61 2.86 14.50
N ASN A 150 -16.84 2.01 15.17
CA ASN A 150 -17.31 0.75 15.76
C ASN A 150 -18.05 -0.15 14.74
N GLU A 151 -17.57 -0.18 13.51
CA GLU A 151 -18.20 -0.94 12.42
C GLU A 151 -17.29 -2.09 11.95
N VAL A 152 -17.93 -3.18 11.49
CA VAL A 152 -17.29 -4.20 10.66
C VAL A 152 -17.63 -3.92 9.21
N VAL A 153 -16.61 -3.63 8.40
CA VAL A 153 -16.75 -3.19 7.01
C VAL A 153 -16.37 -4.32 6.07
N THR A 154 -17.31 -4.78 5.25
CA THR A 154 -17.05 -5.74 4.17
C THR A 154 -16.62 -5.03 2.88
N GLU A 155 -16.00 -5.77 1.95
CA GLU A 155 -15.51 -5.21 0.68
C GLU A 155 -16.61 -4.53 -0.13
N ASP A 156 -17.81 -5.10 -0.16
CA ASP A 156 -18.94 -4.56 -0.94
C ASP A 156 -19.52 -3.28 -0.35
N LYS A 157 -19.45 -3.13 0.97
CA LYS A 157 -19.95 -1.96 1.71
C LYS A 157 -18.88 -0.90 1.99
N ALA A 158 -17.64 -1.14 1.59
CA ALA A 158 -16.56 -0.23 1.94
C ALA A 158 -16.69 1.14 1.26
N ILE A 159 -17.07 1.21 -0.03
CA ILE A 159 -17.22 2.50 -0.71
C ILE A 159 -18.64 3.02 -0.47
N ASP A 160 -18.67 4.14 0.24
CA ASP A 160 -19.87 4.93 0.49
C ASP A 160 -19.52 6.39 0.18
N TRP A 161 -20.18 6.96 -0.84
CA TRP A 161 -19.88 8.30 -1.33
C TRP A 161 -20.45 9.42 -0.43
N GLU A 162 -21.36 9.11 0.45
CA GLU A 162 -21.94 10.05 1.41
C GLU A 162 -21.09 10.22 2.67
N ARG A 163 -20.12 9.33 2.88
CA ARG A 163 -19.22 9.40 4.04
C ARG A 163 -18.00 10.26 3.78
N SER A 164 -17.59 10.97 4.81
CA SER A 164 -16.37 11.78 4.81
C SER A 164 -15.13 10.91 4.65
N ASP A 165 -14.22 11.34 3.81
CA ASP A 165 -12.91 10.70 3.64
C ASP A 165 -11.98 11.09 4.79
N TYR A 166 -11.05 10.20 5.14
CA TYR A 166 -10.04 10.50 6.16
C TYR A 166 -9.10 11.65 5.76
N ASP A 167 -8.69 11.66 4.50
CA ASP A 167 -7.69 12.57 3.97
C ASP A 167 -7.68 12.56 2.43
N PRO A 168 -6.91 13.44 1.77
CA PRO A 168 -6.80 13.45 0.31
C PRO A 168 -6.26 12.14 -0.30
N TYR A 169 -5.46 11.38 0.45
CA TYR A 169 -4.97 10.08 -0.01
C TYR A 169 -6.13 9.08 -0.13
N ALA A 170 -6.92 8.93 0.93
CA ALA A 170 -8.09 8.03 0.94
C ALA A 170 -9.07 8.40 -0.19
N ARG A 171 -9.37 9.72 -0.34
CA ARG A 171 -10.23 10.23 -1.40
C ARG A 171 -9.72 9.87 -2.78
N THR A 172 -8.44 10.13 -3.08
CA THR A 172 -7.89 9.82 -4.40
C THR A 172 -7.87 8.33 -4.69
N LYS A 173 -7.62 7.47 -3.70
CA LYS A 173 -7.70 6.01 -3.87
C LYS A 173 -9.13 5.54 -4.16
N LYS A 174 -10.15 6.11 -3.50
CA LYS A 174 -11.56 5.85 -3.80
C LYS A 174 -11.90 6.16 -5.26
N PHE A 175 -11.47 7.32 -5.76
CA PHE A 175 -11.65 7.69 -7.17
C PHE A 175 -10.85 6.81 -8.13
N CYS A 176 -9.63 6.36 -7.77
CA CYS A 176 -8.86 5.44 -8.60
C CYS A 176 -9.58 4.09 -8.80
N GLU A 177 -10.17 3.52 -7.74
CA GLU A 177 -10.97 2.30 -7.88
C GLU A 177 -12.17 2.50 -8.80
N HIS A 178 -12.89 3.62 -8.64
CA HIS A 178 -14.01 3.96 -9.49
C HIS A 178 -13.57 4.10 -10.97
N MET A 179 -12.50 4.83 -11.21
CA MET A 179 -11.96 5.06 -12.56
C MET A 179 -11.56 3.75 -13.25
N ILE A 180 -10.88 2.83 -12.55
CA ILE A 180 -10.52 1.52 -13.10
C ILE A 180 -11.78 0.72 -13.47
N ARG A 181 -12.81 0.74 -12.62
CA ARG A 181 -14.08 0.05 -12.89
C ARG A 181 -14.82 0.61 -14.10
N GLN A 182 -14.79 1.94 -14.28
CA GLN A 182 -15.52 2.62 -15.36
C GLN A 182 -14.78 2.59 -16.70
N LEU A 183 -13.46 2.75 -16.70
CA LEU A 183 -12.68 2.89 -17.92
C LEU A 183 -12.09 1.57 -18.44
N LEU A 184 -12.08 0.51 -17.62
CA LEU A 184 -11.68 -0.84 -18.00
C LEU A 184 -12.77 -1.86 -17.62
N PRO A 185 -14.03 -1.69 -18.11
CA PRO A 185 -15.14 -2.53 -17.69
C PRO A 185 -14.94 -4.00 -18.07
N ASP A 186 -14.35 -4.26 -19.24
CA ASP A 186 -14.19 -5.60 -19.82
C ASP A 186 -12.87 -6.27 -19.43
N VAL A 187 -11.98 -5.59 -18.72
CA VAL A 187 -10.71 -6.15 -18.27
C VAL A 187 -10.88 -6.80 -16.90
N PRO A 188 -10.48 -8.08 -16.74
CA PRO A 188 -10.42 -8.71 -15.42
C PRO A 188 -9.59 -7.86 -14.45
N ARG A 189 -10.15 -7.54 -13.28
CA ARG A 189 -9.51 -6.69 -12.28
C ARG A 189 -9.45 -7.34 -10.92
N THR A 190 -8.46 -6.92 -10.14
CA THR A 190 -8.38 -7.26 -8.71
C THR A 190 -7.96 -6.01 -7.94
N LEU A 191 -8.81 -5.56 -7.03
CA LEU A 191 -8.58 -4.40 -6.17
C LEU A 191 -8.16 -4.89 -4.79
N PHE A 192 -6.97 -4.51 -4.36
CA PHE A 192 -6.44 -4.87 -3.05
C PHE A 192 -6.53 -3.67 -2.12
N ARG A 193 -7.13 -3.85 -0.97
CA ARG A 193 -7.27 -2.83 0.06
C ARG A 193 -6.51 -3.22 1.32
N PRO A 194 -5.19 -2.96 1.37
CA PRO A 194 -4.42 -3.18 2.59
C PRO A 194 -4.89 -2.26 3.72
N SER A 195 -4.84 -2.76 4.94
CA SER A 195 -4.93 -1.97 6.18
C SER A 195 -3.59 -1.27 6.47
N ILE A 196 -3.24 -1.06 7.74
CA ILE A 196 -1.93 -0.52 8.09
C ILE A 196 -0.88 -1.61 7.83
N VAL A 197 -0.02 -1.38 6.84
CA VAL A 197 1.05 -2.34 6.53
C VAL A 197 2.30 -1.99 7.30
N LEU A 198 2.73 -2.87 8.21
CA LEU A 198 3.86 -2.61 9.10
C LEU A 198 4.67 -3.89 9.38
N GLY A 199 5.98 -3.81 9.12
CA GLY A 199 6.89 -4.94 9.39
C GLY A 199 6.80 -6.04 8.35
N ASP A 200 7.72 -6.98 8.47
CA ASP A 200 7.78 -8.26 7.73
C ASP A 200 7.90 -9.36 8.78
N SER A 201 7.09 -10.41 8.69
CA SER A 201 7.11 -11.49 9.69
C SER A 201 8.41 -12.29 9.69
N ARG A 202 9.18 -12.21 8.60
CA ARG A 202 10.42 -12.96 8.36
C ARG A 202 11.68 -12.17 8.74
N TYR A 203 11.63 -10.83 8.67
CA TYR A 203 12.80 -9.96 8.84
C TYR A 203 12.49 -8.78 9.74
N ALA A 204 13.41 -8.44 10.63
CA ALA A 204 13.31 -7.22 11.44
C ALA A 204 13.61 -5.93 10.66
N ALA A 205 14.21 -6.04 9.47
CA ALA A 205 14.57 -4.89 8.65
C ALA A 205 13.35 -4.35 7.89
N THR A 206 13.26 -3.02 7.78
CA THR A 206 12.18 -2.35 7.05
C THR A 206 12.72 -1.12 6.32
N THR A 207 12.09 -0.76 5.20
CA THR A 207 12.30 0.52 4.51
C THR A 207 11.22 1.55 4.85
N GLN A 208 10.22 1.20 5.66
CA GLN A 208 9.10 2.07 6.04
C GLN A 208 9.27 2.64 7.46
N PHE A 209 10.21 3.56 7.59
CA PHE A 209 10.61 4.10 8.90
C PHE A 209 9.57 5.00 9.56
N ASP A 210 8.74 5.73 8.81
CA ASP A 210 7.82 6.72 9.39
C ASP A 210 6.72 6.08 10.24
N MET A 211 6.15 4.95 9.78
CA MET A 211 5.17 4.19 10.56
C MET A 211 5.78 3.60 11.82
N VAL A 212 6.96 2.97 11.70
CA VAL A 212 7.67 2.41 12.86
C VAL A 212 7.97 3.50 13.89
N LYS A 213 8.41 4.69 13.44
CA LYS A 213 8.65 5.84 14.35
C LYS A 213 7.37 6.33 15.02
N ALA A 214 6.24 6.36 14.30
CA ALA A 214 4.96 6.76 14.89
C ALA A 214 4.52 5.81 16.01
N PHE A 215 4.60 4.50 15.79
CA PHE A 215 4.28 3.50 16.82
C PHE A 215 5.31 3.50 17.97
N ALA A 216 6.59 3.64 17.67
CA ALA A 216 7.63 3.76 18.70
C ALA A 216 7.46 5.04 19.54
N PHE A 217 6.98 6.13 18.96
CA PHE A 217 6.63 7.34 19.69
C PHE A 217 5.43 7.10 20.62
N LEU A 218 4.35 6.48 20.12
CA LEU A 218 3.18 6.11 20.92
C LEU A 218 3.57 5.24 22.12
N ALA A 219 4.41 4.23 21.91
CA ALA A 219 4.86 3.31 22.95
C ALA A 219 5.66 3.99 24.08
N ARG A 220 6.24 5.17 23.84
CA ARG A 220 7.00 5.96 24.82
C ARG A 220 6.12 6.91 25.63
N LEU A 221 4.87 7.11 25.24
CA LEU A 221 3.98 7.99 25.98
C LEU A 221 3.54 7.28 27.28
N PRO A 222 3.68 7.93 28.44
CA PRO A 222 3.26 7.34 29.72
C PRO A 222 1.74 7.21 29.83
N VAL A 223 1.00 8.04 29.10
CA VAL A 223 -0.46 8.05 29.05
C VAL A 223 -0.93 8.04 27.61
N LEU A 224 -1.87 7.16 27.29
CA LEU A 224 -2.54 7.08 25.99
C LEU A 224 -4.02 7.45 26.13
N PRO A 225 -4.52 8.40 25.35
CA PRO A 225 -5.90 8.86 25.42
C PRO A 225 -6.84 7.99 24.57
N PHE A 226 -6.55 6.72 24.44
CA PHE A 226 -7.34 5.75 23.65
C PHE A 226 -8.08 4.79 24.56
N ARG A 227 -9.10 4.16 24.01
CA ARG A 227 -9.74 3.01 24.66
C ARG A 227 -8.84 1.80 24.49
N PRO A 228 -8.46 1.12 25.58
CA PRO A 228 -7.51 0.00 25.52
C PRO A 228 -7.99 -1.17 24.65
N ASP A 229 -9.30 -1.34 24.54
CA ASP A 229 -9.93 -2.46 23.84
C ASP A 229 -10.31 -2.14 22.38
N ASP A 230 -10.10 -0.88 21.92
CA ASP A 230 -10.27 -0.52 20.51
C ASP A 230 -9.22 -1.25 19.65
N LYS A 231 -9.67 -1.73 18.51
CA LYS A 231 -8.85 -2.51 17.60
C LYS A 231 -8.05 -1.63 16.66
N VAL A 232 -6.83 -2.06 16.38
CA VAL A 232 -5.93 -1.44 15.40
C VAL A 232 -5.61 -2.49 14.34
N ASP A 233 -6.01 -2.24 13.12
CA ASP A 233 -5.82 -3.18 12.03
C ASP A 233 -4.44 -3.00 11.38
N ILE A 234 -3.51 -3.88 11.75
CA ILE A 234 -2.13 -3.91 11.24
C ILE A 234 -1.86 -5.27 10.63
N VAL A 235 -1.23 -5.27 9.46
CA VAL A 235 -0.80 -6.49 8.75
C VAL A 235 0.65 -6.39 8.32
N ASN A 236 1.32 -7.53 8.20
CA ASN A 236 2.69 -7.61 7.72
C ASN A 236 2.75 -7.44 6.19
N VAL A 237 3.84 -6.88 5.69
CA VAL A 237 4.03 -6.62 4.25
C VAL A 237 4.18 -7.89 3.44
N ASP A 238 4.77 -8.93 4.01
CA ASP A 238 4.92 -10.23 3.37
C ASP A 238 3.55 -10.88 3.08
N PHE A 239 2.60 -10.85 4.04
CA PHE A 239 1.22 -11.26 3.81
C PHE A 239 0.57 -10.46 2.67
N VAL A 240 0.69 -9.13 2.70
CA VAL A 240 0.11 -8.25 1.66
C VAL A 240 0.70 -8.56 0.29
N ALA A 241 2.02 -8.67 0.19
CA ALA A 241 2.70 -8.92 -1.08
C ALA A 241 2.42 -10.34 -1.62
N ASP A 242 2.31 -11.31 -0.72
CA ASP A 242 1.98 -12.68 -1.07
C ASP A 242 0.56 -12.80 -1.64
N ALA A 243 -0.41 -12.19 -0.96
CA ALA A 243 -1.79 -12.13 -1.44
C ALA A 243 -1.90 -11.42 -2.80
N ILE A 244 -1.20 -10.29 -2.99
CA ILE A 244 -1.20 -9.56 -4.27
C ILE A 244 -0.61 -10.43 -5.38
N ALA A 245 0.58 -11.03 -5.17
CA ALA A 245 1.24 -11.83 -6.19
C ALA A 245 0.42 -13.09 -6.54
N THR A 246 -0.09 -13.80 -5.53
CA THR A 246 -0.87 -15.03 -5.72
C THR A 246 -2.19 -14.76 -6.44
N LEU A 247 -2.95 -13.74 -6.02
CA LEU A 247 -4.24 -13.41 -6.63
C LEU A 247 -4.09 -12.76 -8.01
N HIS A 248 -2.98 -12.04 -8.26
CA HIS A 248 -2.67 -11.54 -9.60
C HIS A 248 -2.39 -12.68 -10.58
N GLN A 249 -1.72 -13.73 -10.15
CA GLN A 249 -1.36 -14.88 -10.97
C GLN A 249 -2.46 -15.94 -11.07
N LYS A 250 -3.47 -15.88 -10.22
CA LYS A 250 -4.58 -16.83 -10.26
C LYS A 250 -5.45 -16.55 -11.50
N ASP A 251 -5.78 -17.58 -12.27
CA ASP A 251 -6.55 -17.42 -13.50
C ASP A 251 -7.91 -16.76 -13.26
N GLN A 252 -8.65 -17.23 -12.26
CA GLN A 252 -9.97 -16.70 -11.89
C GLN A 252 -10.08 -16.54 -10.37
N PRO A 253 -9.70 -15.38 -9.81
CA PRO A 253 -10.06 -15.03 -8.43
C PRO A 253 -11.59 -14.99 -8.27
N ARG A 254 -12.07 -15.45 -7.12
CA ARG A 254 -13.52 -15.50 -6.85
C ARG A 254 -14.16 -14.13 -6.72
N HIS A 255 -13.36 -13.13 -6.35
CA HIS A 255 -13.82 -11.76 -6.15
C HIS A 255 -12.92 -10.77 -6.90
N ASP A 256 -13.44 -9.60 -7.19
CA ASP A 256 -12.69 -8.50 -7.81
C ASP A 256 -12.08 -7.54 -6.76
N THR A 257 -12.40 -7.73 -5.48
CA THR A 257 -11.96 -6.84 -4.40
C THR A 257 -11.70 -7.63 -3.13
N TYR A 258 -10.54 -7.35 -2.49
CA TYR A 258 -10.07 -8.01 -1.28
C TYR A 258 -9.57 -7.00 -0.26
N HIS A 259 -10.05 -7.09 0.97
CA HIS A 259 -9.39 -6.46 2.11
C HIS A 259 -8.18 -7.30 2.52
N LEU A 260 -7.00 -6.68 2.55
CA LEU A 260 -5.79 -7.28 3.09
C LEU A 260 -5.59 -6.72 4.51
N SER A 261 -6.33 -7.27 5.43
CA SER A 261 -6.51 -6.81 6.81
C SER A 261 -6.39 -7.96 7.80
N ALA A 262 -6.20 -7.65 9.07
CA ALA A 262 -6.21 -8.63 10.14
C ALA A 262 -7.63 -9.09 10.51
N GLY A 263 -8.67 -8.40 10.01
CA GLY A 263 -10.06 -8.74 10.27
C GLY A 263 -10.42 -8.71 11.74
N THR A 264 -11.21 -9.68 12.17
CA THR A 264 -11.58 -9.83 13.59
C THR A 264 -10.39 -10.19 14.49
N GLY A 265 -9.27 -10.67 13.91
CA GLY A 265 -8.01 -10.93 14.59
C GLY A 265 -7.16 -9.69 14.85
N SER A 266 -7.61 -8.49 14.47
CA SER A 266 -6.91 -7.23 14.76
C SER A 266 -6.61 -7.09 16.24
N GLU A 267 -5.37 -6.71 16.56
CA GLU A 267 -4.94 -6.48 17.95
C GLU A 267 -5.61 -5.25 18.56
N THR A 268 -5.80 -5.27 19.88
CA THR A 268 -6.25 -4.08 20.63
C THR A 268 -5.07 -3.17 20.94
N PHE A 269 -5.34 -1.89 21.26
CA PHE A 269 -4.29 -0.99 21.75
C PHE A 269 -3.56 -1.55 22.95
N ARG A 270 -4.27 -2.24 23.85
CA ARG A 270 -3.69 -2.90 25.02
C ARG A 270 -2.65 -3.94 24.59
N GLN A 271 -3.03 -4.89 23.73
CA GLN A 271 -2.14 -5.95 23.25
C GLN A 271 -0.92 -5.36 22.53
N LEU A 272 -1.14 -4.41 21.60
CA LEU A 272 -0.07 -3.76 20.87
C LEU A 272 0.93 -3.04 21.77
N THR A 273 0.43 -2.26 22.74
CA THR A 273 1.30 -1.51 23.65
C THR A 273 1.98 -2.38 24.68
N GLU A 274 1.36 -3.48 25.11
CA GLU A 274 1.99 -4.49 25.96
C GLU A 274 3.16 -5.17 25.26
N SER A 275 2.97 -5.59 24.00
CA SER A 275 4.01 -6.19 23.17
C SER A 275 5.18 -5.22 22.94
N LEU A 276 4.89 -3.96 22.62
CA LEU A 276 5.91 -2.93 22.41
C LEU A 276 6.68 -2.59 23.71
N ALA A 277 5.98 -2.46 24.84
CA ALA A 277 6.59 -2.19 26.13
C ALA A 277 7.50 -3.35 26.59
N ALA A 278 7.06 -4.59 26.37
CA ALA A 278 7.87 -5.78 26.66
C ALA A 278 9.14 -5.82 25.78
N ALA A 279 9.00 -5.57 24.47
CA ALA A 279 10.14 -5.56 23.54
C ALA A 279 11.17 -4.45 23.84
N GLN A 280 10.74 -3.32 24.42
CA GLN A 280 11.60 -2.19 24.77
C GLN A 280 12.04 -2.19 26.25
N ASN A 281 11.62 -3.17 27.03
CA ASN A 281 11.82 -3.23 28.49
C ASN A 281 11.36 -1.94 29.21
N GLN A 282 10.18 -1.45 28.83
CA GLN A 282 9.58 -0.21 29.35
C GLN A 282 8.31 -0.51 30.15
N ARG A 283 7.87 0.49 30.95
CA ARG A 283 6.58 0.41 31.64
C ARG A 283 5.43 0.53 30.63
N ARG A 284 4.35 -0.19 30.89
CA ARG A 284 3.11 -0.09 30.08
C ARG A 284 2.50 1.30 30.23
N PRO A 285 1.95 1.88 29.16
CA PRO A 285 1.23 3.14 29.24
C PRO A 285 -0.08 2.97 30.03
N ILE A 286 -0.50 4.06 30.66
CA ILE A 286 -1.82 4.14 31.32
C ILE A 286 -2.83 4.64 30.30
N PHE A 287 -3.95 3.96 30.17
CA PHE A 287 -5.04 4.40 29.30
C PHE A 287 -5.98 5.35 30.03
N MET A 288 -6.23 6.51 29.45
CA MET A 288 -7.15 7.52 29.97
C MET A 288 -8.15 7.90 28.87
N SER A 289 -9.13 7.04 28.62
CA SER A 289 -10.24 7.31 27.73
C SER A 289 -10.99 8.57 28.17
N GLY A 290 -11.33 9.45 27.24
CA GLY A 290 -11.92 10.79 27.52
C GLY A 290 -10.96 11.96 27.35
N LEU A 291 -9.65 11.70 27.26
CA LEU A 291 -8.65 12.72 26.90
C LEU A 291 -8.38 12.81 25.39
N GLU A 292 -9.15 12.13 24.55
CA GLU A 292 -8.94 12.09 23.10
C GLU A 292 -9.00 13.49 22.46
N ARG A 293 -10.00 14.31 22.84
CA ARG A 293 -10.14 15.67 22.31
C ARG A 293 -8.99 16.61 22.72
N PRO A 294 -8.66 16.75 24.02
CA PRO A 294 -7.52 17.58 24.42
C PRO A 294 -6.20 17.05 23.86
N PHE A 295 -6.00 15.73 23.75
CA PHE A 295 -4.82 15.15 23.13
C PHE A 295 -4.72 15.53 21.65
N THR A 296 -5.80 15.37 20.88
CA THR A 296 -5.84 15.75 19.46
C THR A 296 -5.53 17.24 19.27
N SER A 297 -6.08 18.11 20.13
CA SER A 297 -5.77 19.53 20.11
C SER A 297 -4.29 19.80 20.41
N THR A 298 -3.71 19.11 21.39
CA THR A 298 -2.29 19.22 21.75
C THR A 298 -1.40 18.73 20.60
N VAL A 299 -1.72 17.60 20.00
CA VAL A 299 -1.01 17.06 18.82
C VAL A 299 -1.06 18.06 17.66
N ASN A 300 -2.21 18.70 17.41
CA ASN A 300 -2.34 19.71 16.36
C ASN A 300 -1.45 20.93 16.61
N VAL A 301 -1.35 21.40 17.84
CA VAL A 301 -0.46 22.53 18.20
C VAL A 301 1.01 22.13 18.09
N LEU A 302 1.38 21.02 18.71
CA LEU A 302 2.77 20.50 18.72
C LEU A 302 3.26 20.14 17.32
N SER A 303 2.38 19.70 16.42
CA SER A 303 2.75 19.33 15.04
C SER A 303 3.34 20.49 14.24
N ASN A 304 3.17 21.73 14.69
CA ASN A 304 3.73 22.93 14.08
C ASN A 304 5.07 23.36 14.70
N TRP A 305 5.52 22.68 15.74
CA TRP A 305 6.78 22.99 16.41
C TRP A 305 7.96 22.36 15.69
N LYS A 306 9.15 22.97 15.86
CA LYS A 306 10.42 22.40 15.36
C LYS A 306 10.99 21.42 16.40
N GLY A 307 11.71 20.40 15.92
CA GLY A 307 12.37 19.41 16.78
C GLY A 307 11.65 18.05 16.86
N SER A 308 12.17 17.16 17.70
CA SER A 308 11.72 15.76 17.78
C SER A 308 10.27 15.62 18.24
N LEU A 309 9.81 16.46 19.17
CA LEU A 309 8.44 16.48 19.65
C LEU A 309 7.47 16.94 18.56
N GLY A 310 7.79 18.00 17.84
CA GLY A 310 6.98 18.48 16.71
C GLY A 310 6.92 17.48 15.57
N TYR A 311 8.03 16.79 15.30
CA TYR A 311 8.07 15.71 14.31
C TYR A 311 7.17 14.53 14.73
N GLY A 312 7.28 14.05 15.98
CA GLY A 312 6.43 12.98 16.51
C GLY A 312 4.94 13.36 16.47
N ALA A 313 4.59 14.57 16.93
CA ALA A 313 3.21 15.08 16.85
C ALA A 313 2.72 15.19 15.40
N SER A 314 3.58 15.59 14.46
CA SER A 314 3.24 15.64 13.03
C SER A 314 2.96 14.27 12.42
N LEU A 315 3.68 13.23 12.82
CA LEU A 315 3.38 11.84 12.45
C LEU A 315 2.05 11.40 13.07
N MET A 316 1.86 11.64 14.36
CA MET A 316 0.62 11.29 15.06
C MET A 316 -0.60 11.93 14.39
N LYS A 317 -0.55 13.22 14.06
CA LYS A 317 -1.63 13.93 13.35
C LYS A 317 -2.07 13.22 12.06
N VAL A 318 -1.12 12.64 11.35
CA VAL A 318 -1.39 11.91 10.09
C VAL A 318 -2.06 10.57 10.35
N PHE A 319 -1.70 9.89 11.44
CA PHE A 319 -2.17 8.51 11.71
C PHE A 319 -3.36 8.44 12.66
N MET A 320 -3.61 9.47 13.47
CA MET A 320 -4.75 9.53 14.40
C MET A 320 -6.09 9.12 13.77
N PRO A 321 -6.45 9.59 12.54
CA PRO A 321 -7.72 9.19 11.93
C PRO A 321 -7.86 7.69 11.69
N TYR A 322 -6.76 6.94 11.64
CA TYR A 322 -6.76 5.50 11.42
C TYR A 322 -6.77 4.69 12.72
N LEU A 323 -6.59 5.37 13.85
CA LEU A 323 -6.42 4.74 15.16
C LEU A 323 -7.64 4.89 16.08
N VAL A 324 -8.51 5.87 15.82
CA VAL A 324 -9.55 6.28 16.79
C VAL A 324 -10.95 5.73 16.53
N TRP A 325 -11.17 5.02 15.41
CA TRP A 325 -12.52 4.66 14.99
C TRP A 325 -12.94 3.23 15.33
N ASN A 326 -12.04 2.40 15.86
CA ASN A 326 -12.33 1.00 16.19
C ASN A 326 -13.03 0.27 15.03
N THR A 327 -12.50 0.44 13.82
CA THR A 327 -13.05 -0.15 12.61
C THR A 327 -12.38 -1.48 12.33
N VAL A 328 -13.16 -2.51 12.07
CA VAL A 328 -12.68 -3.82 11.63
C VAL A 328 -13.01 -3.99 10.16
N PHE A 329 -12.02 -4.31 9.35
CA PHE A 329 -12.22 -4.63 7.94
C PHE A 329 -12.27 -6.14 7.77
N ASP A 330 -13.41 -6.66 7.28
CA ASP A 330 -13.58 -8.09 7.08
C ASP A 330 -12.54 -8.62 6.06
N ASN A 331 -11.89 -9.72 6.39
CA ASN A 331 -10.87 -10.36 5.56
C ASN A 331 -11.26 -11.77 5.09
N THR A 332 -12.53 -12.12 5.22
CA THR A 332 -13.03 -13.46 4.90
C THR A 332 -12.74 -13.85 3.46
N ARG A 333 -12.80 -12.91 2.53
CA ARG A 333 -12.50 -13.18 1.11
C ARG A 333 -11.08 -13.65 0.89
N VAL A 334 -10.08 -12.93 1.40
CA VAL A 334 -8.69 -13.31 1.21
C VAL A 334 -8.34 -14.58 1.95
N THR A 335 -8.84 -14.77 3.18
CA THR A 335 -8.54 -15.95 4.00
C THR A 335 -9.20 -17.23 3.48
N THR A 336 -10.35 -17.14 2.83
CA THR A 336 -11.03 -18.30 2.22
C THR A 336 -10.54 -18.63 0.83
N GLU A 337 -10.04 -17.63 0.11
CA GLU A 337 -9.55 -17.81 -1.26
C GLU A 337 -8.16 -18.43 -1.30
N ASP A 338 -7.28 -18.05 -0.39
CA ASP A 338 -5.90 -18.48 -0.34
C ASP A 338 -5.54 -19.06 1.03
N ARG A 339 -6.02 -20.27 1.28
CA ARG A 339 -5.69 -21.01 2.52
C ARG A 339 -4.20 -21.32 2.72
N LYS A 340 -3.34 -21.08 1.72
CA LYS A 340 -1.90 -21.34 1.79
C LYS A 340 -1.07 -20.13 2.24
N SER A 341 -1.61 -18.91 2.13
CA SER A 341 -0.89 -17.68 2.49
C SER A 341 -1.23 -17.14 3.88
N VAL A 342 -2.06 -17.82 4.66
CA VAL A 342 -2.63 -17.31 5.93
C VAL A 342 -2.31 -18.24 7.12
N VAL A 343 -1.22 -18.99 7.05
CA VAL A 343 -0.71 -19.75 8.22
C VAL A 343 0.70 -19.30 8.55
#